data_2f972794d7f3b141f8679f917ac0eca7
#
_entry.id   2f972794d7f3b141f8679f917ac0eca7
#
_cell.length_a   1.000
_cell.length_b   1.000
_cell.length_c   1.000
_cell.angle_alpha   90.00
_cell.angle_beta   90.00
_cell.angle_gamma   90.00
#
_symmetry.space_group_name_H-M   'P 1'
#
loop_
_entity.id
_entity.type
_entity.pdbx_description
1 polymer ?
#
loop_
_entity_poly.entity_id
_entity_poly.type
_entity_poly.pdbx_seq_one_letter_code
_entity_poly.pdbx_strand_id
1 'polypeptide(L)'
;MEGEAILTIINKCKQNNDEIIGSPVLDLEIDQIVDIEKKEKVKYFYNQTITAKVNYTANILKRVQELSEQTNIRTLDRFHLSFAENSDADVLLTTDIKFEKASSKMNLKIKVTNPLKYLMEVIENENDT
;
A
#
# COMPACT_ATOMS: atom_id res chain seq x y z
N MET A 1 -14.78 -8.36 6.64
CA MET A 1 -15.00 -8.00 5.23
C MET A 1 -13.74 -7.49 4.53
N GLU A 2 -13.04 -6.54 5.12
CA GLU A 2 -11.80 -6.03 4.52
C GLU A 2 -10.73 -7.09 4.37
N GLY A 3 -10.58 -7.99 5.35
CA GLY A 3 -9.62 -9.09 5.26
C GLY A 3 -9.91 -10.05 4.14
N GLU A 4 -11.16 -10.36 3.89
CA GLU A 4 -11.59 -11.21 2.78
C GLU A 4 -11.35 -10.53 1.44
N ALA A 5 -11.59 -9.21 1.36
CA ALA A 5 -11.31 -8.43 0.17
C ALA A 5 -9.82 -8.44 -0.17
N ILE A 6 -8.95 -8.28 0.84
CA ILE A 6 -7.50 -8.33 0.66
C ILE A 6 -7.06 -9.68 0.09
N LEU A 7 -7.55 -10.79 0.66
CA LEU A 7 -7.20 -12.13 0.16
C LEU A 7 -7.66 -12.33 -1.28
N THR A 8 -8.85 -11.86 -1.62
CA THR A 8 -9.37 -11.93 -2.99
C THR A 8 -8.51 -11.13 -3.95
N ILE A 9 -8.10 -9.91 -3.55
CA ILE A 9 -7.21 -9.07 -4.37
C ILE A 9 -5.88 -9.76 -4.61
N ILE A 10 -5.28 -10.34 -3.56
CA ILE A 10 -4.00 -11.06 -3.67
C ILE A 10 -4.13 -12.22 -4.66
N ASN A 11 -5.21 -12.99 -4.58
CA ASN A 11 -5.45 -14.10 -5.51
C ASN A 11 -5.60 -13.62 -6.95
N LYS A 12 -6.32 -12.51 -7.16
CA LYS A 12 -6.46 -11.92 -8.50
C LYS A 12 -5.12 -11.43 -9.05
N CYS A 13 -4.30 -10.82 -8.22
CA CYS A 13 -2.94 -10.39 -8.60
C CYS A 13 -2.10 -11.59 -9.05
N LYS A 14 -2.16 -12.70 -8.32
CA LYS A 14 -1.44 -13.92 -8.70
C LYS A 14 -1.91 -14.47 -10.03
N GLN A 15 -3.21 -14.50 -10.27
CA GLN A 15 -3.80 -14.97 -11.52
C GLN A 15 -3.41 -14.09 -12.71
N ASN A 16 -3.32 -12.78 -12.49
CA ASN A 16 -3.06 -11.79 -13.54
C ASN A 16 -1.56 -11.44 -13.67
N ASN A 17 -0.71 -12.03 -12.85
CA ASN A 17 0.72 -11.69 -12.75
C ASN A 17 0.97 -10.21 -12.40
N ASP A 18 0.06 -9.60 -11.64
CA ASP A 18 0.25 -8.25 -11.11
C ASP A 18 1.27 -8.28 -9.96
N GLU A 19 2.05 -7.24 -9.84
CA GLU A 19 3.03 -7.14 -8.77
C GLU A 19 2.39 -6.67 -7.47
N ILE A 20 2.84 -7.26 -6.36
CA ILE A 20 2.52 -6.82 -5.00
C ILE A 20 3.82 -6.35 -4.38
N ILE A 21 3.90 -5.05 -4.10
CA ILE A 21 5.15 -4.38 -3.78
C ILE A 21 5.30 -4.18 -2.28
N GLY A 22 6.41 -4.70 -1.74
CA GLY A 22 6.84 -4.43 -0.39
C GLY A 22 7.77 -3.21 -0.33
N SER A 23 7.98 -2.68 0.87
CA SER A 23 8.83 -1.49 1.07
C SER A 23 9.53 -1.52 2.42
N PRO A 24 10.63 -0.74 2.58
CA PRO A 24 11.29 -0.61 3.87
C PRO A 24 10.39 -0.09 4.99
N VAL A 25 9.41 0.77 4.67
CA VAL A 25 8.50 1.29 5.69
C VAL A 25 7.52 0.20 6.17
N LEU A 26 7.09 -0.69 5.28
CA LEU A 26 6.30 -1.86 5.68
C LEU A 26 7.10 -2.79 6.57
N ASP A 27 8.36 -3.04 6.21
CA ASP A 27 9.27 -3.83 7.05
C ASP A 27 9.38 -3.24 8.46
N LEU A 28 9.55 -1.90 8.54
CA LEU A 28 9.66 -1.19 9.81
C LEU A 28 8.39 -1.35 10.65
N GLU A 29 7.22 -1.16 10.04
CA GLU A 29 5.96 -1.28 10.76
C GLU A 29 5.74 -2.71 11.27
N ILE A 30 6.08 -3.71 10.49
CA ILE A 30 6.00 -5.11 10.92
C ILE A 30 6.94 -5.36 12.10
N ASP A 31 8.15 -4.82 12.05
CA ASP A 31 9.13 -4.99 13.12
C ASP A 31 8.70 -4.30 14.43
N GLN A 32 7.81 -3.31 14.36
CA GLN A 32 7.27 -2.61 15.53
C GLN A 32 6.10 -3.33 16.20
N ILE A 33 5.61 -4.43 15.66
CA ILE A 33 4.53 -5.21 16.28
C ILE A 33 5.07 -5.79 17.59
N VAL A 34 4.39 -5.49 18.71
CA VAL A 34 4.85 -5.88 20.05
C VAL A 34 4.63 -7.35 20.33
N ASP A 35 3.49 -7.90 19.92
CA ASP A 35 3.17 -9.32 20.08
C ASP A 35 4.05 -10.15 19.15
N ILE A 36 5.00 -10.91 19.73
CA ILE A 36 5.99 -11.68 18.96
C ILE A 36 5.34 -12.72 18.05
N GLU A 37 4.32 -13.42 18.53
CA GLU A 37 3.62 -14.45 17.75
C GLU A 37 2.89 -13.81 16.55
N LYS A 38 2.19 -12.72 16.79
CA LYS A 38 1.52 -11.95 15.72
C LYS A 38 2.53 -11.42 14.71
N LYS A 39 3.65 -10.86 15.18
CA LYS A 39 4.72 -10.33 14.33
C LYS A 39 5.25 -11.40 13.38
N GLU A 40 5.54 -12.59 13.90
CA GLU A 40 6.06 -13.69 13.08
C GLU A 40 5.05 -14.13 12.01
N LYS A 41 3.76 -14.20 12.35
CA LYS A 41 2.72 -14.54 11.40
C LYS A 41 2.57 -13.51 10.31
N VAL A 42 2.56 -12.22 10.67
CA VAL A 42 2.46 -11.12 9.72
C VAL A 42 3.67 -11.08 8.79
N LYS A 43 4.86 -11.26 9.36
CA LYS A 43 6.11 -11.28 8.61
C LYS A 43 6.14 -12.42 7.59
N TYR A 44 5.74 -13.62 8.02
CA TYR A 44 5.65 -14.77 7.12
C TYR A 44 4.68 -14.50 5.97
N PHE A 45 3.48 -14.02 6.28
CA PHE A 45 2.46 -13.70 5.27
C PHE A 45 2.96 -12.65 4.28
N TYR A 46 3.57 -11.59 4.78
CA TYR A 46 4.13 -10.53 3.96
C TYR A 46 5.19 -11.08 2.99
N ASN A 47 6.14 -11.85 3.52
CA ASN A 47 7.21 -12.43 2.70
C ASN A 47 6.70 -13.41 1.65
N GLN A 48 5.61 -14.11 1.93
CA GLN A 48 4.99 -15.03 0.97
C GLN A 48 4.16 -14.30 -0.09
N THR A 49 3.73 -13.09 0.20
CA THR A 49 2.76 -12.35 -0.63
C THR A 49 3.44 -11.40 -1.61
N ILE A 50 4.47 -10.69 -1.17
CA ILE A 50 5.12 -9.69 -2.02
C ILE A 50 5.87 -10.36 -3.18
N THR A 51 5.82 -9.72 -4.35
CA THR A 51 6.50 -10.19 -5.56
C THR A 51 7.68 -9.31 -5.94
N ALA A 52 7.72 -8.09 -5.42
CA ALA A 52 8.80 -7.13 -5.66
C ALA A 52 8.98 -6.25 -4.43
N LYS A 53 10.11 -5.59 -4.34
CA LYS A 53 10.42 -4.70 -3.22
C LYS A 53 11.05 -3.42 -3.74
N VAL A 54 10.51 -2.27 -3.33
CA VAL A 54 11.10 -0.98 -3.67
C VAL A 54 12.23 -0.67 -2.68
N ASN A 55 13.32 -0.10 -3.17
CA ASN A 55 14.46 0.28 -2.35
C ASN A 55 14.40 1.76 -1.97
N TYR A 56 15.03 2.09 -0.83
CA TYR A 56 15.19 3.46 -0.41
C TYR A 56 16.19 4.17 -1.33
N THR A 57 15.82 5.36 -1.79
CA THR A 57 16.69 6.25 -2.59
C THR A 57 16.54 7.68 -2.10
N ALA A 58 17.43 8.56 -2.53
CA ALA A 58 17.34 9.99 -2.20
C ALA A 58 16.02 10.62 -2.64
N ASN A 59 15.44 10.14 -3.74
CA ASN A 59 14.15 10.62 -4.24
C ASN A 59 13.01 10.33 -3.28
N ILE A 60 13.09 9.24 -2.51
CA ILE A 60 12.09 8.90 -1.51
C ILE A 60 11.98 10.01 -0.46
N LEU A 61 13.12 10.38 0.13
CA LEU A 61 13.13 11.43 1.17
C LEU A 61 12.72 12.78 0.61
N LYS A 62 13.18 13.13 -0.59
CA LYS A 62 12.81 14.38 -1.26
C LYS A 62 11.28 14.47 -1.41
N ARG A 63 10.66 13.39 -1.86
CA ARG A 63 9.20 13.35 -2.04
C ARG A 63 8.47 13.45 -0.71
N VAL A 64 8.96 12.76 0.34
CA VAL A 64 8.39 12.85 1.68
C VAL A 64 8.37 14.30 2.17
N GLN A 65 9.45 15.04 1.93
CA GLN A 65 9.54 16.46 2.30
C GLN A 65 8.54 17.32 1.51
N GLU A 66 8.40 17.07 0.20
CA GLU A 66 7.40 17.75 -0.62
C GLU A 66 5.97 17.48 -0.13
N LEU A 67 5.68 16.22 0.21
CA LEU A 67 4.36 15.82 0.71
C LEU A 67 4.05 16.46 2.06
N SER A 68 5.06 16.72 2.90
CA SER A 68 4.86 17.37 4.20
C SER A 68 4.29 18.78 4.09
N GLU A 69 4.47 19.43 2.92
CA GLU A 69 3.93 20.76 2.66
C GLU A 69 2.46 20.73 2.25
N GLN A 70 1.97 19.57 1.80
CA GLN A 70 0.60 19.43 1.32
C GLN A 70 -0.39 18.97 2.40
N THR A 71 0.10 18.31 3.46
CA THR A 71 -0.78 17.64 4.41
C THR A 71 -0.09 17.38 5.74
N ASN A 72 -0.91 17.15 6.77
CA ASN A 72 -0.47 16.81 8.14
C ASN A 72 -0.58 15.31 8.44
N ILE A 73 -0.63 14.45 7.43
CA ILE A 73 -0.63 13.00 7.67
C ILE A 73 0.68 12.58 8.35
N ARG A 74 0.65 11.40 8.99
CA ARG A 74 1.81 10.88 9.70
C ARG A 74 3.02 10.74 8.78
N THR A 75 4.21 10.88 9.35
CA THR A 75 5.46 10.72 8.61
C THR A 75 5.55 9.36 7.90
N LEU A 76 5.19 8.28 8.60
CA LEU A 76 5.23 6.94 7.99
C LEU A 76 4.28 6.84 6.80
N ASP A 77 3.11 7.48 6.84
CA ASP A 77 2.17 7.49 5.72
C ASP A 77 2.74 8.25 4.52
N ARG A 78 3.48 9.33 4.76
CA ARG A 78 4.19 10.04 3.68
C ARG A 78 5.26 9.14 3.03
N PHE A 79 5.95 8.32 3.83
CA PHE A 79 6.89 7.34 3.29
C PHE A 79 6.17 6.28 2.45
N HIS A 80 5.01 5.78 2.90
CA HIS A 80 4.21 4.85 2.11
C HIS A 80 3.86 5.43 0.74
N LEU A 81 3.41 6.69 0.71
CA LEU A 81 3.08 7.37 -0.54
C LEU A 81 4.29 7.51 -1.44
N SER A 82 5.42 7.95 -0.88
CA SER A 82 6.64 8.15 -1.65
C SER A 82 7.18 6.84 -2.24
N PHE A 83 7.21 5.77 -1.44
CA PHE A 83 7.63 4.46 -1.94
C PHE A 83 6.72 3.95 -3.03
N ALA A 84 5.40 4.10 -2.88
CA ALA A 84 4.45 3.66 -3.88
C ALA A 84 4.63 4.43 -5.20
N GLU A 85 4.76 5.75 -5.14
CA GLU A 85 4.99 6.55 -6.34
C GLU A 85 6.30 6.19 -7.05
N ASN A 86 7.37 5.97 -6.28
CA ASN A 86 8.70 5.67 -6.83
C ASN A 86 8.82 4.23 -7.32
N SER A 87 7.94 3.34 -6.92
CA SER A 87 7.91 1.95 -7.40
C SER A 87 7.07 1.76 -8.65
N ASP A 88 6.45 2.83 -9.15
CA ASP A 88 5.48 2.80 -10.26
C ASP A 88 4.24 1.96 -9.92
N ALA A 89 3.90 1.86 -8.65
CA ALA A 89 2.64 1.24 -8.25
C ALA A 89 1.46 2.06 -8.77
N ASP A 90 0.38 1.37 -9.11
CA ASP A 90 -0.85 2.02 -9.55
C ASP A 90 -1.74 2.39 -8.36
N VAL A 91 -1.73 1.53 -7.33
CA VAL A 91 -2.67 1.63 -6.21
C VAL A 91 -1.96 1.33 -4.90
N LEU A 92 -2.28 2.11 -3.88
CA LEU A 92 -1.93 1.86 -2.48
C LEU A 92 -3.22 1.58 -1.72
N LEU A 93 -3.32 0.39 -1.12
CA LEU A 93 -4.50 -0.01 -0.37
C LEU A 93 -4.33 0.34 1.11
N THR A 94 -5.37 0.91 1.71
CA THR A 94 -5.37 1.24 3.14
C THR A 94 -6.75 1.05 3.74
N THR A 95 -6.79 0.65 5.00
CA THR A 95 -8.02 0.60 5.79
C THR A 95 -8.20 1.85 6.65
N ASP A 96 -7.22 2.76 6.63
CA ASP A 96 -7.26 4.00 7.39
C ASP A 96 -8.06 5.05 6.63
N ILE A 97 -9.26 5.35 7.11
CA ILE A 97 -10.19 6.29 6.48
C ILE A 97 -9.61 7.70 6.40
N LYS A 98 -8.92 8.14 7.45
CA LYS A 98 -8.31 9.48 7.48
C LYS A 98 -7.21 9.62 6.45
N PHE A 99 -6.38 8.59 6.31
CA PHE A 99 -5.31 8.56 5.33
C PHE A 99 -5.89 8.59 3.91
N GLU A 100 -6.90 7.76 3.64
CA GLU A 100 -7.58 7.73 2.34
C GLU A 100 -8.14 9.11 1.98
N LYS A 101 -8.85 9.74 2.90
CA LYS A 101 -9.44 11.08 2.68
C LYS A 101 -8.39 12.16 2.46
N ALA A 102 -7.34 12.18 3.27
CA ALA A 102 -6.24 13.14 3.12
C ALA A 102 -5.57 12.98 1.78
N SER A 103 -5.31 11.74 1.37
CA SER A 103 -4.65 11.42 0.09
C SER A 103 -5.48 11.88 -1.11
N SER A 104 -6.80 11.82 -1.03
CA SER A 104 -7.69 12.24 -2.13
C SER A 104 -7.57 13.72 -2.46
N LYS A 105 -7.05 14.52 -1.52
CA LYS A 105 -6.85 15.97 -1.69
C LYS A 105 -5.44 16.32 -2.15
N MET A 106 -4.58 15.33 -2.30
CA MET A 106 -3.17 15.53 -2.64
C MET A 106 -2.94 15.26 -4.12
N ASN A 107 -1.88 15.85 -4.66
CA ASN A 107 -1.44 15.59 -6.02
C ASN A 107 -0.49 14.40 -6.03
N LEU A 108 -1.02 13.21 -6.32
CA LEU A 108 -0.30 11.95 -6.25
C LEU A 108 -0.32 11.23 -7.60
N LYS A 109 0.73 10.46 -7.88
CA LYS A 109 0.79 9.60 -9.07
C LYS A 109 -0.01 8.32 -8.91
N ILE A 110 -0.37 7.98 -7.68
CA ILE A 110 -1.05 6.73 -7.34
C ILE A 110 -2.45 7.00 -6.83
N LYS A 111 -3.29 5.98 -6.88
CA LYS A 111 -4.59 5.99 -6.24
C LYS A 111 -4.47 5.37 -4.85
N VAL A 112 -4.97 6.05 -3.82
CA VAL A 112 -5.05 5.52 -2.46
C VAL A 112 -6.50 5.19 -2.16
N THR A 113 -6.79 3.94 -1.86
CA THR A 113 -8.17 3.49 -1.72
C THR A 113 -8.29 2.34 -0.72
N ASN A 114 -9.51 2.12 -0.26
CA ASN A 114 -9.87 1.01 0.61
C ASN A 114 -9.90 -0.29 -0.21
N PRO A 115 -9.47 -1.44 0.37
CA PRO A 115 -9.47 -2.71 -0.35
C PRO A 115 -10.84 -3.11 -0.91
N LEU A 116 -11.92 -2.87 -0.16
CA LEU A 116 -13.25 -3.24 -0.62
C LEU A 116 -13.69 -2.42 -1.83
N LYS A 117 -13.45 -1.11 -1.79
CA LYS A 117 -13.74 -0.22 -2.94
C LYS A 117 -12.94 -0.64 -4.17
N TYR A 118 -11.66 -0.94 -3.99
CA TYR A 118 -10.79 -1.37 -5.09
C TYR A 118 -11.31 -2.67 -5.72
N LEU A 119 -11.66 -3.65 -4.88
CA LEU A 119 -12.17 -4.92 -5.37
C LEU A 119 -13.45 -4.75 -6.18
N MET A 120 -14.36 -3.87 -5.72
CA MET A 120 -15.59 -3.59 -6.45
C MET A 120 -15.31 -2.97 -7.82
N GLU A 121 -14.35 -2.03 -7.90
CA GLU A 121 -13.94 -1.43 -9.17
C GLU A 121 -13.36 -2.48 -10.13
N VAL A 122 -12.53 -3.38 -9.61
CA VAL A 122 -11.92 -4.46 -10.42
C VAL A 122 -13.01 -5.38 -10.98
N ILE A 123 -13.98 -5.76 -10.16
CA ILE A 123 -15.09 -6.61 -10.59
C ILE A 123 -15.95 -5.92 -11.66
N GLU A 124 -16.24 -4.64 -11.48
CA GLU A 124 -17.00 -3.85 -12.45
C GLU A 124 -16.26 -3.80 -13.79
N ASN A 125 -14.96 -3.56 -13.77
CA ASN A 125 -14.15 -3.52 -14.99
C ASN A 125 -14.09 -4.89 -15.69
N GLU A 126 -14.03 -5.98 -14.93
CA GLU A 126 -14.08 -7.33 -15.49
C GLU A 126 -15.42 -7.60 -16.18
N ASN A 127 -16.51 -7.11 -15.60
CA ASN A 127 -17.85 -7.30 -16.15
C ASN A 127 -18.11 -6.44 -17.39
N ASP A 128 -17.39 -5.34 -17.55
CA ASP A 128 -17.54 -4.43 -18.70
C ASP A 128 -16.77 -4.92 -19.94
N THR A 129 -15.98 -5.97 -19.79
CA THR A 129 -15.27 -6.59 -20.90
C THR A 129 -16.01 -7.83 -21.39
#